data_2bfff8d89cb567c14e146f07bd78a9a5
#
_entry.id   2bfff8d89cb567c14e146f07bd78a9a5
#
_cell.length_a   1.000
_cell.length_b   1.000
_cell.length_c   1.000
_cell.angle_alpha   90.00
_cell.angle_beta   90.00
_cell.angle_gamma   90.00
#
_symmetry.space_group_name_H-M   'P 1'
#
loop_
_entity.id
_entity.type
_entity.pdbx_description
1 polymer ?
#
loop_
_entity_poly.entity_id
_entity_poly.type
_entity_poly.pdbx_seq_one_letter_code
_entity_poly.pdbx_strand_id
1 'polypeptide(L)'
;MMSLRGGGLARSSVNRKTSCLRSFFRHLIREGFVSSNPFASVRTATSDRSLPGAFTEEEVVALLEAPEAYWKTHGCGGRVNSEHYPGFAAARDAAILEVIYSGGLRISEAVGLNAEDIDFLSGTFKVRGKGRKERLCMLGTHATACLRKYLGEREGMGLAGRRDRGAVFLNHEGERLTARSVQRMFKRYLATAGLSADYTPHRLRHSFATHMLKAGADLRSVQEMLGHASLSTTQIYTHVDVGRLMEVYARAHPKA
;
A
#
# COMPACT_ATOMS: atom_id res chain seq x y z
N MET A 1 11.55 29.38 19.13
CA MET A 1 11.29 29.20 17.68
C MET A 1 12.50 29.38 16.77
N MET A 2 13.40 30.29 17.09
CA MET A 2 14.66 30.46 16.32
C MET A 2 15.52 29.19 16.26
N SER A 3 15.53 28.34 17.30
CA SER A 3 16.34 27.12 17.38
C SER A 3 15.97 26.03 16.36
N LEU A 4 14.70 25.91 15.96
CA LEU A 4 14.27 24.89 14.98
C LEU A 4 14.56 25.29 13.52
N ARG A 5 14.72 26.59 13.23
CA ARG A 5 15.08 27.08 11.90
C ARG A 5 16.58 27.17 11.68
N GLY A 6 17.37 27.35 12.77
CA GLY A 6 18.83 27.44 12.70
C GLY A 6 19.55 26.10 12.49
N GLY A 7 18.84 24.96 12.60
CA GLY A 7 19.45 23.62 12.54
C GLY A 7 19.43 22.94 11.17
N GLY A 8 19.21 23.63 10.04
CA GLY A 8 19.24 23.03 8.69
C GLY A 8 18.13 21.98 8.41
N LEU A 9 17.08 21.91 9.24
CA LEU A 9 16.00 20.95 9.07
C LEU A 9 15.11 21.28 7.87
N ALA A 10 14.78 20.28 7.08
CA ALA A 10 13.81 20.43 6.00
C ALA A 10 12.44 20.93 6.53
N ARG A 11 11.75 21.80 5.75
CA ARG A 11 10.44 22.39 6.11
C ARG A 11 9.41 21.33 6.54
N SER A 12 9.39 20.17 5.86
CA SER A 12 8.52 19.05 6.21
C SER A 12 8.81 18.45 7.58
N SER A 13 10.09 18.39 7.97
CA SER A 13 10.53 17.94 9.30
C SER A 13 10.11 18.92 10.39
N VAL A 14 10.23 20.22 10.15
CA VAL A 14 9.75 21.26 11.07
C VAL A 14 8.24 21.16 11.24
N ASN A 15 7.48 21.07 10.16
CA ASN A 15 6.03 20.92 10.20
C ASN A 15 5.59 19.68 10.98
N ARG A 16 6.26 18.54 10.77
CA ARG A 16 5.99 17.30 11.51
C ARG A 16 6.24 17.45 13.01
N LYS A 17 7.39 18.05 13.39
CA LYS A 17 7.72 18.32 14.79
C LYS A 17 6.70 19.27 15.44
N THR A 18 6.31 20.33 14.73
CA THR A 18 5.29 21.27 15.21
C THR A 18 3.92 20.60 15.41
N SER A 19 3.51 19.73 14.49
CA SER A 19 2.26 18.97 14.61
C SER A 19 2.29 18.00 15.79
N CYS A 20 3.44 17.34 16.02
CA CYS A 20 3.65 16.46 17.17
C CYS A 20 3.52 17.23 18.49
N LEU A 21 4.20 18.38 18.62
CA LEU A 21 4.12 19.24 19.80
C LEU A 21 2.70 19.77 20.02
N ARG A 22 1.99 20.18 18.99
CA ARG A 22 0.57 20.58 19.11
C ARG A 22 -0.31 19.47 19.65
N SER A 23 -0.11 18.25 19.19
CA SER A 23 -0.87 17.09 19.66
C SER A 23 -0.53 16.74 21.10
N PHE A 24 0.73 16.82 21.47
CA PHE A 24 1.20 16.60 22.82
C PHE A 24 0.61 17.65 23.80
N PHE A 25 0.68 18.93 23.48
CA PHE A 25 0.09 19.96 24.35
C PHE A 25 -1.43 19.91 24.41
N ARG A 26 -2.12 19.48 23.34
CA ARG A 26 -3.57 19.20 23.41
C ARG A 26 -3.89 18.06 24.40
N HIS A 27 -3.05 17.04 24.45
CA HIS A 27 -3.19 15.97 25.43
C HIS A 27 -2.97 16.52 26.85
N LEU A 28 -1.90 17.28 27.10
CA LEU A 28 -1.63 17.87 28.40
C LEU A 28 -2.75 18.80 28.90
N ILE A 29 -3.38 19.56 28.00
CA ILE A 29 -4.57 20.39 28.36
C ILE A 29 -5.73 19.50 28.80
N ARG A 30 -5.99 18.42 28.05
CA ARG A 30 -7.08 17.49 28.37
C ARG A 30 -6.87 16.81 29.73
N GLU A 31 -5.64 16.50 30.08
CA GLU A 31 -5.27 15.89 31.36
C GLU A 31 -5.08 16.94 32.51
N GLY A 32 -5.28 18.24 32.22
CA GLY A 32 -5.20 19.29 33.22
C GLY A 32 -3.80 19.72 33.62
N PHE A 33 -2.74 19.25 32.95
CA PHE A 33 -1.36 19.60 33.28
C PHE A 33 -0.94 21.02 32.86
N VAL A 34 -1.55 21.58 31.82
CA VAL A 34 -1.30 22.93 31.33
C VAL A 34 -2.59 23.58 30.85
N SER A 35 -2.67 24.92 30.96
CA SER A 35 -3.85 25.70 30.59
C SER A 35 -3.90 26.11 29.13
N SER A 36 -2.76 26.13 28.43
CA SER A 36 -2.71 26.59 27.04
C SER A 36 -1.69 25.83 26.20
N ASN A 37 -1.87 25.90 24.87
CA ASN A 37 -0.98 25.25 23.92
C ASN A 37 -0.06 26.32 23.30
N PRO A 38 1.24 26.37 23.66
CA PRO A 38 2.17 27.38 23.15
C PRO A 38 2.46 27.25 21.64
N PHE A 39 2.07 26.11 21.03
CA PHE A 39 2.25 25.87 19.60
C PHE A 39 0.96 26.11 18.80
N ALA A 40 -0.14 26.56 19.41
CA ALA A 40 -1.42 26.78 18.73
C ALA A 40 -1.29 27.81 17.59
N SER A 41 -0.61 28.93 17.86
CA SER A 41 -0.42 30.06 16.94
C SER A 41 0.76 29.90 15.97
N VAL A 42 1.57 28.82 16.12
CA VAL A 42 2.73 28.60 15.26
C VAL A 42 2.28 28.32 13.82
N ARG A 43 2.49 29.24 12.90
CA ARG A 43 2.22 29.00 11.47
C ARG A 43 3.18 27.96 10.93
N THR A 44 2.65 26.85 10.46
CA THR A 44 3.41 25.87 9.67
C THR A 44 3.68 26.45 8.28
N ALA A 45 4.91 26.35 7.80
CA ALA A 45 5.22 26.78 6.43
C ALA A 45 4.38 25.96 5.43
N THR A 46 3.68 26.64 4.53
CA THR A 46 3.04 25.98 3.39
C THR A 46 4.11 25.22 2.61
N SER A 47 3.86 23.97 2.36
CA SER A 47 4.73 23.17 1.49
C SER A 47 4.45 23.60 0.05
N ASP A 48 5.45 24.16 -0.63
CA ASP A 48 5.39 24.43 -2.08
C ASP A 48 5.43 23.13 -2.92
N ARG A 49 5.34 21.98 -2.27
CA ARG A 49 5.13 20.72 -3.00
C ARG A 49 3.73 20.75 -3.56
N SER A 50 3.60 20.99 -4.86
CA SER A 50 2.48 20.45 -5.61
C SER A 50 2.31 19.00 -5.15
N LEU A 51 1.13 18.64 -4.67
CA LEU A 51 0.84 17.23 -4.38
C LEU A 51 1.17 16.47 -5.67
N PRO A 52 2.18 15.59 -5.66
CA PRO A 52 2.46 14.83 -6.87
C PRO A 52 1.14 14.15 -7.25
N GLY A 53 0.60 14.43 -8.44
CA GLY A 53 -0.66 13.86 -8.92
C GLY A 53 -0.69 12.33 -8.81
N ALA A 54 -1.81 11.69 -9.05
CA ALA A 54 -1.86 10.24 -9.20
C ALA A 54 -0.92 9.78 -10.34
N PHE A 55 -0.48 8.54 -10.35
CA PHE A 55 0.08 7.93 -11.55
C PHE A 55 -0.94 8.01 -12.69
N THR A 56 -0.49 8.13 -13.93
CA THR A 56 -1.36 7.82 -15.08
C THR A 56 -1.58 6.31 -15.17
N GLU A 57 -2.52 5.87 -15.99
CA GLU A 57 -2.75 4.44 -16.19
C GLU A 57 -1.53 3.76 -16.82
N GLU A 58 -0.87 4.44 -17.79
CA GLU A 58 0.34 3.99 -18.43
C GLU A 58 1.52 3.87 -17.43
N GLU A 59 1.68 4.86 -16.56
CA GLU A 59 2.69 4.83 -15.50
C GLU A 59 2.44 3.66 -14.51
N VAL A 60 1.18 3.37 -14.18
CA VAL A 60 0.82 2.21 -13.36
C VAL A 60 1.21 0.92 -14.07
N VAL A 61 0.84 0.75 -15.33
CA VAL A 61 1.19 -0.45 -16.12
C VAL A 61 2.69 -0.64 -16.14
N ALA A 62 3.46 0.39 -16.49
CA ALA A 62 4.92 0.34 -16.52
C ALA A 62 5.53 -0.05 -15.16
N LEU A 63 4.97 0.46 -14.06
CA LEU A 63 5.42 0.12 -12.71
C LEU A 63 5.10 -1.34 -12.34
N LEU A 64 3.93 -1.85 -12.72
CA LEU A 64 3.48 -3.21 -12.40
C LEU A 64 4.23 -4.28 -13.20
N GLU A 65 4.71 -3.93 -14.41
CA GLU A 65 5.54 -4.79 -15.27
C GLU A 65 7.04 -4.72 -14.91
N ALA A 66 7.48 -3.66 -14.25
CA ALA A 66 8.88 -3.44 -13.90
C ALA A 66 9.55 -4.57 -13.10
N PRO A 67 8.86 -5.31 -12.19
CA PRO A 67 9.47 -6.46 -11.51
C PRO A 67 9.98 -7.53 -12.47
N GLU A 68 9.19 -7.92 -13.46
CA GLU A 68 9.57 -8.94 -14.43
C GLU A 68 10.76 -8.47 -15.31
N ALA A 69 10.69 -7.24 -15.81
CA ALA A 69 11.77 -6.62 -16.59
C ALA A 69 13.08 -6.53 -15.77
N TYR A 70 12.99 -6.11 -14.51
CA TYR A 70 14.15 -6.00 -13.62
C TYR A 70 14.85 -7.34 -13.41
N TRP A 71 14.09 -8.36 -12.97
CA TRP A 71 14.67 -9.66 -12.61
C TRP A 71 15.17 -10.45 -13.83
N LYS A 72 14.57 -10.24 -15.00
CA LYS A 72 15.07 -10.80 -16.27
C LYS A 72 16.46 -10.27 -16.59
N THR A 73 16.74 -9.00 -16.29
CA THR A 73 18.01 -8.35 -16.65
C THR A 73 19.10 -8.55 -15.58
N HIS A 74 18.74 -8.51 -14.29
CA HIS A 74 19.72 -8.44 -13.20
C HIS A 74 19.99 -9.79 -12.51
N GLY A 75 19.13 -10.79 -12.68
CA GLY A 75 19.28 -12.06 -11.97
C GLY A 75 19.36 -11.90 -10.44
N CYS A 76 19.95 -12.88 -9.75
CA CYS A 76 20.07 -12.85 -8.29
C CYS A 76 21.33 -12.15 -7.73
N GLY A 77 22.25 -11.74 -8.59
CA GLY A 77 23.45 -11.00 -8.18
C GLY A 77 24.33 -11.73 -7.14
N GLY A 78 24.26 -13.08 -7.07
CA GLY A 78 25.05 -13.90 -6.14
C GLY A 78 24.61 -13.88 -4.67
N ARG A 79 23.55 -13.16 -4.32
CA ARG A 79 23.08 -13.04 -2.92
C ARG A 79 22.20 -14.19 -2.44
N VAL A 80 21.64 -14.96 -3.34
CA VAL A 80 20.77 -16.11 -3.06
C VAL A 80 21.20 -17.25 -3.98
N ASN A 81 21.55 -18.37 -3.39
CA ASN A 81 22.08 -19.54 -4.10
C ASN A 81 20.94 -20.40 -4.69
N SER A 82 20.09 -19.79 -5.54
CA SER A 82 19.00 -20.50 -6.21
C SER A 82 18.75 -19.92 -7.59
N GLU A 83 18.79 -20.76 -8.60
CA GLU A 83 18.44 -20.42 -9.99
C GLU A 83 16.96 -19.99 -10.10
N HIS A 84 16.10 -20.49 -9.23
CA HIS A 84 14.66 -20.18 -9.20
C HIS A 84 14.35 -18.84 -8.51
N TYR A 85 15.31 -18.25 -7.78
CA TYR A 85 15.03 -17.03 -7.03
C TYR A 85 14.61 -15.83 -7.87
N PRO A 86 15.17 -15.57 -9.07
CA PRO A 86 14.70 -14.46 -9.92
C PRO A 86 13.22 -14.59 -10.30
N GLY A 87 12.77 -15.79 -10.69
CA GLY A 87 11.37 -16.08 -11.00
C GLY A 87 10.45 -15.84 -9.80
N PHE A 88 10.81 -16.43 -8.65
CA PHE A 88 10.09 -16.21 -7.40
C PHE A 88 10.03 -14.73 -7.01
N ALA A 89 11.16 -14.01 -7.07
CA ALA A 89 11.21 -12.60 -6.68
C ALA A 89 10.40 -11.72 -7.64
N ALA A 90 10.48 -11.97 -8.96
CA ALA A 90 9.69 -11.27 -9.96
C ALA A 90 8.19 -11.48 -9.72
N ALA A 91 7.77 -12.73 -9.56
CA ALA A 91 6.37 -13.08 -9.35
C ALA A 91 5.84 -12.49 -8.04
N ARG A 92 6.60 -12.58 -6.93
CA ARG A 92 6.25 -11.97 -5.63
C ARG A 92 6.08 -10.47 -5.73
N ASP A 93 7.06 -9.82 -6.33
CA ASP A 93 7.12 -8.36 -6.37
C ASP A 93 6.06 -7.78 -7.30
N ALA A 94 5.75 -8.46 -8.41
CA ALA A 94 4.60 -8.13 -9.25
C ALA A 94 3.27 -8.34 -8.50
N ALA A 95 3.09 -9.48 -7.86
CA ALA A 95 1.85 -9.80 -7.14
C ALA A 95 1.55 -8.80 -6.02
N ILE A 96 2.56 -8.39 -5.23
CA ILE A 96 2.31 -7.43 -4.14
C ILE A 96 1.97 -6.03 -4.67
N LEU A 97 2.57 -5.59 -5.79
CA LEU A 97 2.23 -4.31 -6.41
C LEU A 97 0.82 -4.34 -7.00
N GLU A 98 0.45 -5.43 -7.68
CA GLU A 98 -0.90 -5.64 -8.22
C GLU A 98 -1.94 -5.66 -7.10
N VAL A 99 -1.71 -6.36 -6.00
CA VAL A 99 -2.63 -6.40 -4.85
C VAL A 99 -2.76 -5.03 -4.18
N ILE A 100 -1.67 -4.26 -4.08
CA ILE A 100 -1.71 -2.89 -3.55
C ILE A 100 -2.57 -1.99 -4.45
N TYR A 101 -2.41 -2.08 -5.77
CA TYR A 101 -3.16 -1.26 -6.71
C TYR A 101 -4.62 -1.72 -6.82
N SER A 102 -4.86 -3.01 -7.02
CA SER A 102 -6.19 -3.60 -7.18
C SER A 102 -7.10 -3.35 -5.96
N GLY A 103 -6.58 -3.57 -4.75
CA GLY A 103 -7.33 -3.36 -3.50
C GLY A 103 -7.19 -1.98 -2.88
N GLY A 104 -6.43 -1.07 -3.50
CA GLY A 104 -6.13 0.24 -2.92
C GLY A 104 -5.48 0.15 -1.53
N LEU A 105 -4.53 -0.79 -1.32
CA LEU A 105 -3.99 -1.09 -0.01
C LEU A 105 -2.91 -0.11 0.46
N ARG A 106 -2.76 -0.01 1.79
CA ARG A 106 -1.52 0.47 2.39
C ARG A 106 -0.47 -0.65 2.34
N ILE A 107 0.82 -0.31 2.27
CA ILE A 107 1.88 -1.33 2.30
C ILE A 107 1.75 -2.25 3.51
N SER A 108 1.49 -1.70 4.69
CA SER A 108 1.35 -2.47 5.92
C SER A 108 0.18 -3.46 5.86
N GLU A 109 -0.88 -3.11 5.16
CA GLU A 109 -2.01 -3.99 4.91
C GLU A 109 -1.63 -5.12 3.96
N ALA A 110 -0.94 -4.81 2.86
CA ALA A 110 -0.50 -5.81 1.88
C ALA A 110 0.48 -6.83 2.49
N VAL A 111 1.51 -6.39 3.22
CA VAL A 111 2.44 -7.33 3.87
C VAL A 111 1.80 -8.11 5.02
N GLY A 112 0.72 -7.56 5.59
CA GLY A 112 -0.05 -8.21 6.67
C GLY A 112 -1.03 -9.28 6.20
N LEU A 113 -1.24 -9.45 4.89
CA LEU A 113 -2.18 -10.44 4.36
C LEU A 113 -1.78 -11.86 4.72
N ASN A 114 -2.78 -12.66 5.11
CA ASN A 114 -2.67 -14.09 5.31
C ASN A 114 -3.41 -14.85 4.20
N ALA A 115 -3.00 -16.08 3.96
CA ALA A 115 -3.62 -16.94 2.95
C ALA A 115 -5.12 -17.16 3.23
N GLU A 116 -5.51 -17.26 4.49
CA GLU A 116 -6.90 -17.40 4.95
C GLU A 116 -7.77 -16.17 4.68
N ASP A 117 -7.14 -14.99 4.48
CA ASP A 117 -7.85 -13.75 4.21
C ASP A 117 -8.29 -13.63 2.74
N ILE A 118 -7.83 -14.53 1.84
CA ILE A 118 -8.04 -14.45 0.39
C ILE A 118 -9.05 -15.48 -0.06
N ASP A 119 -10.11 -15.02 -0.70
CA ASP A 119 -11.08 -15.87 -1.38
C ASP A 119 -10.92 -15.70 -2.90
N PHE A 120 -10.28 -16.70 -3.52
CA PHE A 120 -10.08 -16.76 -4.96
C PHE A 120 -11.35 -17.06 -5.76
N LEU A 121 -12.40 -17.57 -5.12
CA LEU A 121 -13.67 -17.88 -5.79
C LEU A 121 -14.50 -16.61 -5.96
N SER A 122 -14.61 -15.83 -4.89
CA SER A 122 -15.31 -14.55 -4.92
C SER A 122 -14.48 -13.40 -5.48
N GLY A 123 -13.17 -13.58 -5.71
CA GLY A 123 -12.28 -12.49 -6.12
C GLY A 123 -12.16 -11.40 -5.06
N THR A 124 -12.16 -11.78 -3.79
CA THR A 124 -12.09 -10.81 -2.67
C THR A 124 -11.04 -11.20 -1.64
N PHE A 125 -10.66 -10.26 -0.80
CA PHE A 125 -9.81 -10.52 0.36
C PHE A 125 -10.11 -9.56 1.51
N LYS A 126 -9.89 -10.05 2.74
CA LYS A 126 -10.08 -9.27 3.96
C LYS A 126 -8.79 -8.56 4.35
N VAL A 127 -8.92 -7.30 4.75
CA VAL A 127 -7.79 -6.48 5.21
C VAL A 127 -8.05 -5.98 6.61
N ARG A 128 -7.06 -6.12 7.49
CA ARG A 128 -7.09 -5.62 8.86
C ARG A 128 -6.40 -4.26 8.93
N GLY A 129 -7.18 -3.19 9.22
CA GLY A 129 -6.70 -1.82 9.35
C GLY A 129 -6.39 -1.42 10.80
N LYS A 130 -6.13 -0.12 10.99
CA LYS A 130 -5.89 0.46 12.32
C LYS A 130 -7.09 0.24 13.25
N GLY A 131 -6.83 -0.26 14.46
CA GLY A 131 -7.88 -0.53 15.45
C GLY A 131 -8.61 -1.86 15.23
N ARG A 132 -8.01 -2.82 14.53
CA ARG A 132 -8.60 -4.15 14.22
C ARG A 132 -9.88 -4.07 13.38
N LYS A 133 -10.12 -2.95 12.72
CA LYS A 133 -11.24 -2.85 11.77
C LYS A 133 -10.91 -3.64 10.52
N GLU A 134 -11.82 -4.54 10.14
CA GLU A 134 -11.70 -5.30 8.90
C GLU A 134 -12.50 -4.62 7.78
N ARG A 135 -12.02 -4.76 6.56
CA ARG A 135 -12.77 -4.42 5.36
C ARG A 135 -12.53 -5.44 4.27
N LEU A 136 -13.50 -5.61 3.41
CA LEU A 136 -13.37 -6.39 2.20
C LEU A 136 -12.74 -5.52 1.10
N CYS A 137 -11.82 -6.11 0.34
CA CYS A 137 -11.21 -5.50 -0.84
C CYS A 137 -11.42 -6.41 -2.04
N MET A 138 -11.50 -5.83 -3.23
CA MET A 138 -11.64 -6.57 -4.48
C MET A 138 -10.28 -7.00 -4.99
N LEU A 139 -10.22 -8.20 -5.54
CA LEU A 139 -9.04 -8.76 -6.20
C LEU A 139 -9.37 -8.89 -7.69
N GLY A 140 -8.91 -7.94 -8.50
CA GLY A 140 -9.13 -7.98 -9.95
C GLY A 140 -8.48 -9.19 -10.60
N THR A 141 -8.87 -9.46 -11.83
CA THR A 141 -8.42 -10.64 -12.60
C THR A 141 -6.91 -10.68 -12.76
N HIS A 142 -6.28 -9.55 -13.06
CA HIS A 142 -4.82 -9.43 -13.16
C HIS A 142 -4.12 -9.71 -11.82
N ALA A 143 -4.60 -9.10 -10.72
CA ALA A 143 -4.04 -9.34 -9.39
C ALA A 143 -4.19 -10.80 -8.96
N THR A 144 -5.33 -11.43 -9.29
CA THR A 144 -5.57 -12.86 -9.06
C THR A 144 -4.56 -13.73 -9.82
N ALA A 145 -4.33 -13.44 -11.11
CA ALA A 145 -3.38 -14.19 -11.93
C ALA A 145 -1.93 -14.04 -11.40
N CYS A 146 -1.50 -12.82 -11.09
CA CYS A 146 -0.19 -12.55 -10.50
C CYS A 146 0.00 -13.25 -9.16
N LEU A 147 -1.03 -13.23 -8.31
CA LEU A 147 -0.97 -13.87 -7.01
C LEU A 147 -0.89 -15.39 -7.12
N ARG A 148 -1.66 -16.01 -8.02
CA ARG A 148 -1.58 -17.46 -8.29
C ARG A 148 -0.20 -17.85 -8.85
N LYS A 149 0.35 -17.08 -9.80
CA LYS A 149 1.72 -17.28 -10.32
C LYS A 149 2.73 -17.24 -9.18
N TYR A 150 2.66 -16.23 -8.32
CA TYR A 150 3.56 -16.11 -7.18
C TYR A 150 3.43 -17.29 -6.19
N LEU A 151 2.22 -17.72 -5.87
CA LEU A 151 2.02 -18.85 -4.95
C LEU A 151 2.62 -20.15 -5.51
N GLY A 152 2.52 -20.40 -6.82
CA GLY A 152 3.19 -21.52 -7.48
C GLY A 152 4.71 -21.44 -7.40
N GLU A 153 5.30 -20.27 -7.68
CA GLU A 153 6.75 -20.05 -7.53
C GLU A 153 7.20 -20.24 -6.08
N ARG A 154 6.40 -19.79 -5.11
CA ARG A 154 6.67 -19.97 -3.67
C ARG A 154 6.70 -21.43 -3.25
N GLU A 155 5.82 -22.26 -3.80
CA GLU A 155 5.81 -23.71 -3.58
C GLU A 155 7.06 -24.35 -4.18
N GLY A 156 7.43 -23.98 -5.41
CA GLY A 156 8.65 -24.45 -6.09
C GLY A 156 9.94 -24.13 -5.33
N MET A 157 9.97 -23.01 -4.60
CA MET A 157 11.08 -22.65 -3.71
C MET A 157 11.12 -23.42 -2.39
N GLY A 158 10.11 -24.25 -2.09
CA GLY A 158 9.99 -24.97 -0.82
C GLY A 158 9.84 -24.03 0.39
N LEU A 159 9.35 -22.82 0.21
CA LEU A 159 9.20 -21.81 1.27
C LEU A 159 7.85 -21.92 1.99
N ALA A 160 6.91 -22.67 1.43
CA ALA A 160 5.58 -22.84 2.02
C ALA A 160 5.70 -23.44 3.43
N GLY A 161 5.23 -22.71 4.42
CA GLY A 161 5.10 -23.20 5.80
C GLY A 161 6.38 -23.26 6.63
N ARG A 162 7.52 -22.71 6.18
CA ARG A 162 8.78 -22.81 6.94
C ARG A 162 8.78 -22.00 8.25
N ARG A 163 8.45 -20.71 8.22
CA ARG A 163 8.50 -19.85 9.43
C ARG A 163 7.22 -19.11 9.73
N ASP A 164 6.53 -18.56 8.69
CA ASP A 164 5.22 -17.92 8.84
C ASP A 164 4.21 -18.62 7.91
N ARG A 165 3.47 -19.58 8.47
CA ARG A 165 2.49 -20.41 7.73
C ARG A 165 1.32 -19.61 7.17
N GLY A 166 0.98 -18.49 7.83
CA GLY A 166 -0.15 -17.66 7.44
C GLY A 166 0.19 -16.61 6.39
N ALA A 167 1.43 -16.14 6.33
CA ALA A 167 1.80 -15.03 5.48
C ALA A 167 1.66 -15.33 3.98
N VAL A 168 1.02 -14.42 3.24
CA VAL A 168 0.99 -14.49 1.79
C VAL A 168 2.37 -14.19 1.22
N PHE A 169 2.93 -13.03 1.53
CA PHE A 169 4.18 -12.56 0.94
C PHE A 169 5.39 -12.87 1.82
N LEU A 170 6.32 -13.65 1.27
CA LEU A 170 7.51 -14.13 1.97
C LEU A 170 8.81 -13.52 1.38
N ASN A 171 9.82 -13.41 2.23
CA ASN A 171 11.20 -13.17 1.79
C ASN A 171 11.85 -14.50 1.36
N HIS A 172 13.14 -14.47 0.97
CA HIS A 172 13.91 -15.64 0.56
C HIS A 172 14.21 -16.63 1.70
N GLU A 173 13.99 -16.24 2.95
CA GLU A 173 14.17 -17.07 4.13
C GLU A 173 12.87 -17.75 4.60
N GLY A 174 11.76 -17.47 3.92
CA GLY A 174 10.43 -17.98 4.28
C GLY A 174 9.76 -17.19 5.41
N GLU A 175 10.23 -15.97 5.70
CA GLU A 175 9.62 -15.06 6.66
C GLU A 175 8.71 -14.04 5.96
N ARG A 176 7.76 -13.48 6.70
CA ARG A 176 6.87 -12.44 6.18
C ARG A 176 7.65 -11.25 5.64
N LEU A 177 7.28 -10.81 4.44
CA LEU A 177 7.87 -9.63 3.82
C LEU A 177 7.56 -8.38 4.65
N THR A 178 8.56 -7.50 4.81
CA THR A 178 8.41 -6.27 5.60
C THR A 178 8.00 -5.08 4.73
N ALA A 179 7.27 -4.12 5.33
CA ALA A 179 6.94 -2.86 4.64
C ALA A 179 8.20 -2.11 4.14
N ARG A 180 9.31 -2.19 4.87
CA ARG A 180 10.59 -1.60 4.46
C ARG A 180 11.17 -2.28 3.22
N SER A 181 11.04 -3.59 3.11
CA SER A 181 11.45 -4.34 1.92
C SER A 181 10.64 -3.92 0.70
N VAL A 182 9.30 -3.78 0.85
CA VAL A 182 8.41 -3.29 -0.21
C VAL A 182 8.77 -1.86 -0.63
N GLN A 183 9.04 -0.95 0.31
CA GLN A 183 9.47 0.41 -0.02
C GLN A 183 10.77 0.44 -0.83
N ARG A 184 11.73 -0.43 -0.47
CA ARG A 184 13.03 -0.52 -1.15
C ARG A 184 12.89 -1.08 -2.57
N MET A 185 12.10 -2.15 -2.74
CA MET A 185 11.83 -2.70 -4.06
C MET A 185 11.02 -1.74 -4.94
N PHE A 186 10.05 -1.02 -4.37
CA PHE A 186 9.26 -0.02 -5.07
C PHE A 186 10.16 1.07 -5.72
N LYS A 187 11.16 1.58 -4.99
CA LYS A 187 12.13 2.55 -5.52
C LYS A 187 12.95 1.97 -6.70
N ARG A 188 13.29 0.69 -6.63
CA ARG A 188 13.96 -0.02 -7.71
C ARG A 188 13.08 -0.05 -8.96
N TYR A 189 11.81 -0.41 -8.81
CA TYR A 189 10.89 -0.52 -9.94
C TYR A 189 10.50 0.82 -10.55
N LEU A 190 10.47 1.89 -9.76
CA LEU A 190 10.36 3.24 -10.31
C LEU A 190 11.52 3.55 -11.26
N ALA A 191 12.75 3.22 -10.87
CA ALA A 191 13.93 3.43 -11.70
C ALA A 191 13.87 2.55 -12.97
N THR A 192 13.46 1.28 -12.85
CA THR A 192 13.31 0.36 -13.99
C THR A 192 12.24 0.83 -14.99
N ALA A 193 11.15 1.40 -14.49
CA ALA A 193 10.06 1.94 -15.30
C ALA A 193 10.32 3.38 -15.82
N GLY A 194 11.47 3.99 -15.52
CA GLY A 194 11.78 5.37 -15.90
C GLY A 194 10.92 6.42 -15.20
N LEU A 195 10.35 6.08 -14.03
CA LEU A 195 9.44 6.94 -13.28
C LEU A 195 10.17 7.75 -12.19
N SER A 196 9.56 8.87 -11.78
CA SER A 196 10.14 9.76 -10.76
C SER A 196 10.42 9.03 -9.45
N ALA A 197 11.64 9.21 -8.92
CA ALA A 197 12.03 8.68 -7.61
C ALA A 197 11.25 9.29 -6.43
N ASP A 198 10.51 10.38 -6.63
CA ASP A 198 9.67 10.99 -5.58
C ASP A 198 8.35 10.24 -5.37
N TYR A 199 8.02 9.31 -6.25
CA TYR A 199 6.82 8.52 -6.13
C TYR A 199 6.93 7.53 -4.95
N THR A 200 5.80 7.28 -4.32
CA THR A 200 5.70 6.42 -3.14
C THR A 200 4.57 5.41 -3.30
N PRO A 201 4.58 4.29 -2.60
CA PRO A 201 3.46 3.34 -2.64
C PRO A 201 2.12 3.93 -2.19
N HIS A 202 2.12 4.97 -1.37
CA HIS A 202 0.90 5.72 -1.06
C HIS A 202 0.27 6.36 -2.30
N ARG A 203 1.12 6.75 -3.25
CA ARG A 203 0.65 7.30 -4.52
C ARG A 203 -0.04 6.24 -5.38
N LEU A 204 0.42 4.98 -5.35
CA LEU A 204 -0.25 3.88 -6.05
C LEU A 204 -1.68 3.66 -5.52
N ARG A 205 -1.86 3.69 -4.20
CA ARG A 205 -3.19 3.67 -3.58
C ARG A 205 -4.03 4.92 -3.96
N HIS A 206 -3.41 6.10 -4.03
CA HIS A 206 -4.09 7.31 -4.47
C HIS A 206 -4.53 7.22 -5.93
N SER A 207 -3.70 6.60 -6.78
CA SER A 207 -4.02 6.34 -8.19
C SER A 207 -5.22 5.42 -8.34
N PHE A 208 -5.29 4.33 -7.56
CA PHE A 208 -6.50 3.50 -7.49
C PHE A 208 -7.75 4.35 -7.29
N ALA A 209 -7.78 5.19 -6.23
CA ALA A 209 -8.93 6.04 -5.96
C ALA A 209 -9.27 6.99 -7.10
N THR A 210 -8.23 7.62 -7.69
CA THR A 210 -8.39 8.60 -8.77
C THR A 210 -8.90 7.94 -10.05
N HIS A 211 -8.37 6.76 -10.40
CA HIS A 211 -8.79 6.02 -11.59
C HIS A 211 -10.23 5.52 -11.45
N MET A 212 -10.59 4.96 -10.29
CA MET A 212 -11.97 4.56 -10.00
C MET A 212 -12.96 5.73 -10.16
N LEU A 213 -12.65 6.89 -9.58
CA LEU A 213 -13.51 8.09 -9.70
C LEU A 213 -13.59 8.62 -11.14
N LYS A 214 -12.47 8.64 -11.87
CA LYS A 214 -12.45 9.04 -13.29
C LYS A 214 -13.28 8.11 -14.17
N ALA A 215 -13.30 6.83 -13.86
CA ALA A 215 -14.09 5.83 -14.56
C ALA A 215 -15.57 5.79 -14.10
N GLY A 216 -15.99 6.75 -13.27
CA GLY A 216 -17.38 6.95 -12.88
C GLY A 216 -17.84 6.16 -11.64
N ALA A 217 -16.91 5.60 -10.85
CA ALA A 217 -17.27 5.07 -9.54
C ALA A 217 -17.72 6.22 -8.62
N ASP A 218 -18.75 6.00 -7.83
CA ASP A 218 -19.19 6.98 -6.85
C ASP A 218 -18.19 7.10 -5.68
N LEU A 219 -18.07 8.31 -5.13
CA LEU A 219 -17.11 8.62 -4.07
C LEU A 219 -17.31 7.73 -2.83
N ARG A 220 -18.55 7.37 -2.49
CA ARG A 220 -18.87 6.57 -1.32
C ARG A 220 -18.33 5.16 -1.47
N SER A 221 -18.57 4.51 -2.62
CA SER A 221 -18.02 3.18 -2.92
C SER A 221 -16.49 3.17 -2.86
N VAL A 222 -15.82 4.18 -3.42
CA VAL A 222 -14.35 4.29 -3.35
C VAL A 222 -13.88 4.48 -1.90
N GLN A 223 -14.57 5.29 -1.09
CA GLN A 223 -14.24 5.46 0.34
C GLN A 223 -14.43 4.17 1.15
N GLU A 224 -15.48 3.40 0.86
CA GLU A 224 -15.75 2.10 1.47
C GLU A 224 -14.61 1.11 1.13
N MET A 225 -14.23 0.98 -0.15
CA MET A 225 -13.10 0.15 -0.59
C MET A 225 -11.78 0.54 0.09
N LEU A 226 -11.55 1.84 0.27
CA LEU A 226 -10.34 2.35 0.93
C LEU A 226 -10.37 2.23 2.46
N GLY A 227 -11.53 2.00 3.08
CA GLY A 227 -11.67 1.92 4.53
C GLY A 227 -11.42 3.25 5.23
N HIS A 228 -12.01 4.34 4.74
CA HIS A 228 -11.98 5.64 5.40
C HIS A 228 -12.88 5.64 6.63
N ALA A 229 -12.31 5.92 7.80
CA ALA A 229 -12.89 5.72 9.13
C ALA A 229 -14.01 6.71 9.54
N SER A 230 -14.56 7.52 8.64
CA SER A 230 -15.55 8.55 9.00
C SER A 230 -17.01 8.09 8.95
N LEU A 231 -17.28 6.87 8.49
CA LEU A 231 -18.61 6.27 8.58
C LEU A 231 -18.56 5.18 9.63
N SER A 232 -19.23 5.46 10.72
CA SER A 232 -19.37 4.69 11.96
C SER A 232 -19.34 3.18 11.82
N THR A 233 -18.70 2.53 12.83
CA THR A 233 -18.98 1.19 13.37
C THR A 233 -18.97 0.03 12.35
N THR A 234 -18.19 -1.00 12.68
CA THR A 234 -18.24 -2.38 12.17
C THR A 234 -19.40 -2.60 11.18
N GLN A 235 -19.22 -2.20 9.92
CA GLN A 235 -20.19 -2.56 8.88
C GLN A 235 -20.00 -4.06 8.63
N ILE A 236 -20.99 -4.86 9.05
CA ILE A 236 -21.18 -6.22 8.57
C ILE A 236 -21.56 -6.03 7.10
N TYR A 237 -20.62 -6.29 6.18
CA TYR A 237 -20.94 -6.30 4.75
C TYR A 237 -21.97 -7.40 4.48
N THR A 238 -23.14 -7.02 4.02
CA THR A 238 -24.14 -7.96 3.54
C THR A 238 -23.72 -8.47 2.16
N HIS A 239 -24.22 -9.63 1.74
CA HIS A 239 -23.97 -10.14 0.38
C HIS A 239 -24.39 -9.15 -0.71
N VAL A 240 -25.41 -8.35 -0.47
CA VAL A 240 -25.91 -7.31 -1.39
C VAL A 240 -24.91 -6.16 -1.53
N ASP A 241 -24.29 -5.72 -0.42
CA ASP A 241 -23.27 -4.67 -0.44
C ASP A 241 -22.02 -5.12 -1.20
N VAL A 242 -21.60 -6.37 -1.04
CA VAL A 242 -20.45 -6.95 -1.75
C VAL A 242 -20.71 -7.01 -3.24
N GLY A 243 -21.87 -7.50 -3.68
CA GLY A 243 -22.25 -7.58 -5.09
C GLY A 243 -22.20 -6.20 -5.76
N ARG A 244 -22.79 -5.19 -5.12
CA ARG A 244 -22.75 -3.80 -5.61
C ARG A 244 -21.30 -3.27 -5.76
N LEU A 245 -20.47 -3.52 -4.75
CA LEU A 245 -19.06 -3.06 -4.81
C LEU A 245 -18.28 -3.77 -5.92
N MET A 246 -18.55 -5.06 -6.15
CA MET A 246 -17.94 -5.82 -7.25
C MET A 246 -18.36 -5.28 -8.61
N GLU A 247 -19.62 -4.94 -8.82
CA GLU A 247 -20.13 -4.34 -10.06
C GLU A 247 -19.46 -2.98 -10.33
N VAL A 248 -19.38 -2.12 -9.30
CA VAL A 248 -18.70 -0.82 -9.40
C VAL A 248 -17.22 -1.01 -9.74
N TYR A 249 -16.57 -1.97 -9.08
CA TYR A 249 -15.16 -2.30 -9.32
C TYR A 249 -14.95 -2.82 -10.74
N ALA A 250 -15.73 -3.81 -11.18
CA ALA A 250 -15.61 -4.40 -12.51
C ALA A 250 -15.79 -3.39 -13.65
N ARG A 251 -16.66 -2.38 -13.44
CA ARG A 251 -16.91 -1.32 -14.40
C ARG A 251 -15.83 -0.25 -14.42
N ALA A 252 -15.24 0.07 -13.28
CA ALA A 252 -14.42 1.27 -13.10
C ALA A 252 -12.92 0.98 -12.92
N HIS A 253 -12.51 -0.23 -12.54
CA HIS A 253 -11.09 -0.51 -12.32
C HIS A 253 -10.39 -0.87 -13.64
N PRO A 254 -9.26 -0.20 -14.00
CA PRO A 254 -8.58 -0.45 -15.29
C PRO A 254 -8.06 -1.88 -15.49
N LYS A 255 -7.92 -2.64 -14.40
CA LYS A 255 -7.42 -4.03 -14.38
C LYS A 255 -8.37 -4.96 -13.60
N ALA A 256 -9.68 -4.73 -13.70
CA ALA A 256 -10.71 -5.56 -13.07
C ALA A 256 -10.65 -7.02 -13.49
#